data_fb05e23d2bffd48d8c319cb3933f1832
#
_entry.id   fb05e23d2bffd48d8c319cb3933f1832
#
_cell.length_a   1.000
_cell.length_b   1.000
_cell.length_c   1.000
_cell.angle_alpha   90.00
_cell.angle_beta   90.00
_cell.angle_gamma   90.00
#
_symmetry.space_group_name_H-M   'P 1'
#
loop_
_entity.id
_entity.type
_entity.pdbx_description
1 polymer ?
#
loop_
_entity_poly.entity_id
_entity_poly.type
_entity_poly.pdbx_seq_one_letter_code
_entity_poly.pdbx_strand_id
1 'polypeptide(L)'
;MSKNGNLLISLDFELFWGVHDKGNLNQYGDSIKAVWEVLPKMLSEFDQHNVKCTFATVGLLFASSKDELKKYLPKNDPGYDQGKLSPYHLLPNINSNLESYFAPELIDLIN
;
A
#
# COMPACT_ATOMS: atom_id res chain seq x y z
N MET A 1 23.80 -16.32 -31.19
CA MET A 1 23.07 -16.50 -29.92
C MET A 1 22.02 -15.43 -29.77
N SER A 2 20.76 -15.79 -29.69
CA SER A 2 19.73 -14.83 -29.33
C SER A 2 19.89 -14.43 -27.86
N LYS A 3 20.11 -13.15 -27.60
CA LYS A 3 20.04 -12.61 -26.25
C LYS A 3 18.55 -12.35 -25.96
N ASN A 4 17.94 -13.14 -25.09
CA ASN A 4 16.60 -12.89 -24.64
C ASN A 4 16.65 -11.76 -23.61
N GLY A 5 15.88 -10.69 -23.87
CA GLY A 5 15.65 -9.65 -22.90
C GLY A 5 14.71 -10.13 -21.79
N ASN A 6 14.84 -9.57 -20.61
CA ASN A 6 13.91 -9.78 -19.50
C ASN A 6 13.11 -8.50 -19.24
N LEU A 7 11.80 -8.64 -19.07
CA LEU A 7 10.94 -7.58 -18.56
C LEU A 7 10.68 -7.81 -17.09
N LEU A 8 11.02 -6.81 -16.27
CA LEU A 8 10.69 -6.81 -14.84
C LEU A 8 9.61 -5.77 -14.58
N ILE A 9 8.57 -6.18 -13.90
CA ILE A 9 7.48 -5.30 -13.45
C ILE A 9 7.52 -5.24 -11.94
N SER A 10 7.68 -4.03 -11.40
CA SER A 10 7.59 -3.76 -9.97
C SER A 10 6.54 -2.68 -9.73
N LEU A 11 5.61 -2.95 -8.84
CA LEU A 11 4.49 -2.07 -8.51
C LEU A 11 4.54 -1.71 -7.04
N ASP A 12 4.50 -0.43 -6.73
CA ASP A 12 4.39 0.03 -5.36
C ASP A 12 2.94 -0.11 -4.89
N PHE A 13 2.75 -0.80 -3.78
CA PHE A 13 1.44 -0.97 -3.15
C PHE A 13 1.42 -0.27 -1.80
N GLU A 14 0.86 0.93 -1.76
CA GLU A 14 1.03 1.86 -0.65
C GLU A 14 -0.29 2.45 -0.14
N LEU A 15 -1.32 2.57 -0.98
CA LEU A 15 -2.56 3.30 -0.69
C LEU A 15 -2.25 4.71 -0.17
N PHE A 16 -2.93 5.16 0.91
CA PHE A 16 -2.70 6.52 1.41
C PHE A 16 -1.30 6.72 2.00
N TRP A 17 -0.63 5.66 2.45
CA TRP A 17 0.72 5.76 3.00
C TRP A 17 1.74 6.32 1.99
N GLY A 18 1.54 6.09 0.69
CA GLY A 18 2.42 6.60 -0.36
C GLY A 18 2.27 8.09 -0.64
N VAL A 19 1.20 8.72 -0.18
CA VAL A 19 0.89 10.14 -0.46
C VAL A 19 0.59 10.96 0.80
N HIS A 20 0.74 10.37 1.97
CA HIS A 20 0.37 11.01 3.25
C HIS A 20 1.09 12.33 3.52
N ASP A 21 2.30 12.49 3.01
CA ASP A 21 3.12 13.68 3.15
C ASP A 21 2.84 14.76 2.09
N LYS A 22 2.12 14.40 1.02
CA LYS A 22 1.89 15.25 -0.16
C LYS A 22 0.49 15.81 -0.24
N GLY A 23 -0.49 15.16 0.36
CA GLY A 23 -1.88 15.55 0.23
C GLY A 23 -2.80 14.90 1.26
N ASN A 24 -4.08 14.92 0.97
CA ASN A 24 -5.12 14.40 1.85
C ASN A 24 -6.10 13.49 1.09
N LEU A 25 -7.03 12.85 1.83
CA LEU A 25 -8.02 11.96 1.24
C LEU A 25 -9.01 12.66 0.30
N ASN A 26 -9.22 13.97 0.42
CA ASN A 26 -10.07 14.69 -0.53
C ASN A 26 -9.43 14.75 -1.92
N GLN A 27 -8.11 14.78 -1.99
CA GLN A 27 -7.37 14.79 -3.25
C GLN A 27 -7.18 13.40 -3.83
N TYR A 28 -6.87 12.40 -3.00
CA TYR A 28 -6.43 11.07 -3.44
C TYR A 28 -7.44 9.96 -3.14
N GLY A 29 -8.47 10.22 -2.34
CA GLY A 29 -9.38 9.20 -1.83
C GLY A 29 -10.07 8.38 -2.92
N ASP A 30 -10.53 9.01 -3.98
CA ASP A 30 -11.21 8.31 -5.08
C ASP A 30 -10.24 7.39 -5.83
N SER A 31 -9.02 7.85 -6.09
CA SER A 31 -7.98 7.03 -6.74
C SER A 31 -7.57 5.85 -5.85
N ILE A 32 -7.49 6.06 -4.54
CA ILE A 32 -7.15 5.00 -3.58
C ILE A 32 -8.27 3.96 -3.50
N LYS A 33 -9.53 4.39 -3.45
CA LYS A 33 -10.69 3.48 -3.47
C LYS A 33 -10.76 2.66 -4.75
N ALA A 34 -10.40 3.26 -5.89
CA ALA A 34 -10.37 2.56 -7.15
C ALA A 34 -9.41 1.37 -7.18
N VAL A 35 -8.37 1.37 -6.35
CA VAL A 35 -7.42 0.26 -6.24
C VAL A 35 -8.12 -1.05 -5.85
N TRP A 36 -9.11 -0.98 -4.96
CA TRP A 36 -9.87 -2.15 -4.50
C TRP A 36 -10.64 -2.84 -5.64
N GLU A 37 -10.98 -2.08 -6.66
CA GLU A 37 -11.66 -2.59 -7.85
C GLU A 37 -10.68 -2.96 -8.97
N VAL A 38 -9.64 -2.14 -9.15
CA VAL A 38 -8.68 -2.30 -10.25
C VAL A 38 -7.68 -3.42 -9.99
N LEU A 39 -7.17 -3.54 -8.76
CA LEU A 39 -6.14 -4.53 -8.45
C LEU A 39 -6.57 -5.97 -8.73
N PRO A 40 -7.76 -6.44 -8.31
CA PRO A 40 -8.20 -7.79 -8.65
C PRO A 40 -8.29 -8.02 -10.16
N LYS A 41 -8.75 -7.02 -10.92
CA LYS A 41 -8.83 -7.11 -12.39
C LYS A 41 -7.44 -7.22 -13.02
N MET A 42 -6.51 -6.39 -12.54
CA MET A 42 -5.12 -6.42 -13.03
C MET A 42 -4.44 -7.75 -12.74
N LEU A 43 -4.63 -8.31 -11.55
CA LEU A 43 -4.09 -9.63 -11.19
C LEU A 43 -4.66 -10.74 -12.08
N SER A 44 -5.97 -10.66 -12.38
CA SER A 44 -6.60 -11.60 -13.31
C SER A 44 -5.99 -11.53 -14.72
N GLU A 45 -5.74 -10.32 -15.23
CA GLU A 45 -5.07 -10.14 -16.52
C GLU A 45 -3.64 -10.70 -16.50
N PHE A 46 -2.89 -10.47 -15.42
CA PHE A 46 -1.56 -11.02 -15.27
C PHE A 46 -1.57 -12.55 -15.29
N ASP A 47 -2.52 -13.18 -14.60
CA ASP A 47 -2.68 -14.63 -14.59
C ASP A 47 -3.01 -15.18 -15.98
N GLN A 48 -3.96 -14.55 -16.69
CA GLN A 48 -4.36 -14.98 -18.03
C GLN A 48 -3.20 -14.94 -19.01
N HIS A 49 -2.30 -13.98 -18.88
CA HIS A 49 -1.16 -13.80 -19.76
C HIS A 49 0.16 -14.36 -19.21
N ASN A 50 0.10 -15.08 -18.09
CA ASN A 50 1.27 -15.62 -17.40
C ASN A 50 2.35 -14.55 -17.11
N VAL A 51 1.91 -13.36 -16.76
CA VAL A 51 2.78 -12.24 -16.36
C VAL A 51 3.10 -12.34 -14.88
N LYS A 52 4.37 -12.17 -14.54
CA LYS A 52 4.83 -12.09 -13.14
C LYS A 52 5.24 -10.66 -12.81
N CYS A 53 4.89 -10.23 -11.62
CA CYS A 53 5.30 -8.91 -11.12
C CYS A 53 5.68 -9.00 -9.64
N THR A 54 6.41 -7.99 -9.18
CA THR A 54 6.76 -7.81 -7.78
C THR A 54 5.94 -6.66 -7.21
N PHE A 55 5.35 -6.87 -6.05
CA PHE A 55 4.70 -5.81 -5.28
C PHE A 55 5.61 -5.34 -4.15
N ALA A 56 6.03 -4.09 -4.22
CA ALA A 56 6.69 -3.41 -3.12
C ALA A 56 5.62 -2.85 -2.19
N THR A 57 5.35 -3.53 -1.09
CA THR A 57 4.20 -3.29 -0.24
C THR A 57 4.58 -2.60 1.07
N VAL A 58 3.88 -1.52 1.41
CA VAL A 58 4.03 -0.87 2.72
C VAL A 58 3.52 -1.81 3.82
N GLY A 59 4.38 -2.10 4.80
CA GLY A 59 4.07 -3.05 5.88
C GLY A 59 2.85 -2.67 6.73
N LEU A 60 2.53 -1.38 6.82
CA LEU A 60 1.36 -0.90 7.57
C LEU A 60 0.01 -1.38 6.99
N LEU A 61 -0.01 -1.77 5.70
CA LEU A 61 -1.21 -2.28 5.03
C LEU A 61 -1.61 -3.69 5.49
N PHE A 62 -0.72 -4.43 6.12
CA PHE A 62 -0.99 -5.80 6.58
C PHE A 62 -1.94 -5.86 7.78
N ALA A 63 -2.03 -4.78 8.56
CA ALA A 63 -2.95 -4.71 9.69
C ALA A 63 -4.40 -4.57 9.22
N SER A 64 -5.32 -5.13 9.97
CA SER A 64 -6.77 -5.01 9.75
C SER A 64 -7.39 -3.85 10.53
N SER A 65 -6.66 -3.32 11.51
CA SER A 65 -7.14 -2.24 12.37
C SER A 65 -5.98 -1.45 12.98
N LYS A 66 -6.31 -0.27 13.48
CA LYS A 66 -5.38 0.57 14.22
C LYS A 66 -4.83 -0.12 15.48
N ASP A 67 -5.65 -0.87 16.19
CA ASP A 67 -5.23 -1.58 17.41
C ASP A 67 -4.33 -2.76 17.11
N GLU A 68 -4.56 -3.44 16.01
CA GLU A 68 -3.64 -4.47 15.53
C GLU A 68 -2.30 -3.85 15.14
N LEU A 69 -2.33 -2.77 14.37
CA LEU A 69 -1.13 -2.07 13.92
C LEU A 69 -0.23 -1.65 15.08
N LYS A 70 -0.80 -1.16 16.18
CA LYS A 70 -0.05 -0.73 17.37
C LYS A 70 0.83 -1.84 17.95
N LYS A 71 0.46 -3.10 17.79
CA LYS A 71 1.24 -4.24 18.30
C LYS A 71 2.57 -4.42 17.56
N TYR A 72 2.64 -3.93 16.32
CA TYR A 72 3.78 -4.11 15.42
C TYR A 72 4.60 -2.85 15.21
N LEU A 73 4.21 -1.74 15.84
CA LEU A 73 4.98 -0.50 15.74
C LEU A 73 6.36 -0.64 16.38
N PRO A 74 7.38 0.01 15.83
CA PRO A 74 8.70 0.04 16.46
C PRO A 74 8.61 0.69 17.84
N LYS A 75 9.40 0.18 18.77
CA LYS A 75 9.46 0.72 20.14
C LYS A 75 10.02 2.14 20.18
N ASN A 76 10.93 2.43 19.27
CA ASN A 76 11.54 3.75 19.13
C ASN A 76 11.07 4.37 17.83
N ASP A 77 10.50 5.58 17.90
CA ASP A 77 10.16 6.36 16.73
C ASP A 77 11.47 6.74 16.00
N PRO A 78 11.65 6.34 14.74
CA PRO A 78 12.76 6.83 13.94
C PRO A 78 12.58 8.35 13.76
N GLY A 79 13.52 9.15 14.23
CA GLY A 79 13.45 10.59 14.12
C GLY A 79 13.38 11.06 12.66
N TYR A 80 12.39 11.89 12.35
CA TYR A 80 12.28 12.56 11.06
C TYR A 80 12.52 14.05 11.26
N ASP A 81 13.34 14.65 10.41
CA ASP A 81 13.61 16.10 10.45
C ASP A 81 12.34 16.91 10.25
N GLN A 82 11.41 16.40 9.44
CA GLN A 82 10.08 16.97 9.24
C GLN A 82 9.04 15.98 9.73
N GLY A 83 8.26 16.34 10.74
CA GLY A 83 7.25 15.47 11.34
C GLY A 83 6.21 14.93 10.35
N LYS A 84 5.88 15.70 9.30
CA LYS A 84 4.95 15.28 8.24
C LYS A 84 5.42 14.04 7.45
N LEU A 85 6.71 13.75 7.48
CA LEU A 85 7.27 12.57 6.80
C LEU A 85 7.07 11.28 7.61
N SER A 86 6.75 11.39 8.90
CA SER A 86 6.47 10.23 9.73
C SER A 86 5.06 9.69 9.46
N PRO A 87 4.91 8.45 9.00
CA PRO A 87 3.60 7.84 8.84
C PRO A 87 2.89 7.62 10.19
N TYR A 88 3.64 7.52 11.28
CA TYR A 88 3.09 7.25 12.61
C TYR A 88 2.29 8.40 13.18
N HIS A 89 2.53 9.63 12.73
CA HIS A 89 1.76 10.81 13.14
C HIS A 89 0.31 10.78 12.64
N LEU A 90 -0.01 9.96 11.65
CA LEU A 90 -1.37 9.79 11.16
C LEU A 90 -2.24 8.91 12.06
N LEU A 91 -1.63 8.00 12.83
CA LEU A 91 -2.36 6.98 13.56
C LEU A 91 -3.48 7.51 14.46
N PRO A 92 -3.30 8.61 15.23
CA PRO A 92 -4.39 9.17 16.04
C PRO A 92 -5.61 9.59 15.23
N ASN A 93 -5.40 9.99 13.96
CA ASN A 93 -6.42 10.54 13.09
C ASN A 93 -7.13 9.49 12.22
N ILE A 94 -6.71 8.22 12.27
CA ILE A 94 -7.35 7.14 11.53
C ILE A 94 -8.59 6.66 12.28
N ASN A 95 -9.75 7.22 11.94
CA ASN A 95 -11.03 6.89 12.55
C ASN A 95 -12.10 6.48 11.51
N SER A 96 -11.83 6.73 10.23
CA SER A 96 -12.73 6.41 9.11
C SER A 96 -11.90 6.14 7.85
N ASN A 97 -12.55 5.75 6.76
CA ASN A 97 -11.90 5.39 5.49
C ASN A 97 -10.78 4.34 5.69
N LEU A 98 -11.06 3.33 6.50
CA LEU A 98 -10.05 2.32 6.88
C LEU A 98 -9.46 1.60 5.67
N GLU A 99 -10.20 1.47 4.59
CA GLU A 99 -9.78 0.92 3.31
C GLU A 99 -8.65 1.71 2.62
N SER A 100 -8.39 2.92 3.09
CA SER A 100 -7.25 3.73 2.61
C SER A 100 -5.95 3.45 3.36
N TYR A 101 -6.04 2.82 4.52
CA TYR A 101 -4.90 2.58 5.42
C TYR A 101 -4.58 1.10 5.64
N PHE A 102 -5.56 0.22 5.49
CA PHE A 102 -5.44 -1.20 5.77
C PHE A 102 -6.03 -2.01 4.62
N ALA A 103 -5.32 -3.01 4.16
CA ALA A 103 -5.74 -3.81 3.01
C ALA A 103 -5.26 -5.27 3.08
N PRO A 104 -5.45 -5.97 4.21
CA PRO A 104 -5.01 -7.36 4.31
C PRO A 104 -5.66 -8.25 3.25
N GLU A 105 -6.91 -7.99 2.87
CA GLU A 105 -7.63 -8.76 1.84
C GLU A 105 -6.98 -8.61 0.46
N LEU A 106 -6.52 -7.41 0.10
CA LEU A 106 -5.81 -7.20 -1.17
C LEU A 106 -4.43 -7.85 -1.16
N ILE A 107 -3.77 -7.87 -0.01
CA ILE A 107 -2.48 -8.56 0.15
C ILE A 107 -2.65 -10.07 -0.03
N ASP A 108 -3.73 -10.64 0.50
CA ASP A 108 -4.04 -12.05 0.31
C ASP A 108 -4.26 -12.41 -1.17
N LEU A 109 -4.85 -11.49 -1.95
CA LEU A 109 -4.99 -11.67 -3.40
C LEU A 109 -3.66 -11.62 -4.15
N ILE A 110 -2.71 -10.80 -3.70
CA ILE A 110 -1.38 -10.67 -4.31
C ILE A 110 -0.54 -11.94 -4.08
N ASN A 111 -0.68 -12.58 -2.94
CA ASN A 111 0.02 -13.81 -2.59
C ASN A 111 -0.65 -15.03 -3.23
#